data_7957bf8599a2ca3d576529a6e0d44a61
#
_entry.id   7957bf8599a2ca3d576529a6e0d44a61
#
_cell.length_a   1.000
_cell.length_b   1.000
_cell.length_c   1.000
_cell.angle_alpha   90.00
_cell.angle_beta   90.00
_cell.angle_gamma   90.00
#
_symmetry.space_group_name_H-M   'P 1'
#
loop_
_entity.id
_entity.type
_entity.pdbx_description
1 polymer ?
#
loop_
_entity_poly.entity_id
_entity_poly.type
_entity_poly.pdbx_seq_one_letter_code
_entity_poly.pdbx_strand_id
1 'polypeptide(L)'
;MTDTMKMTTSTPWHLWAVGLLSLLWNGYGGYDYVMTQTNNAAYLANFTADQRAYFDSFPLWMEAVWAIGVWGGVLGAVLLLLRMKWAFHAFLASLIAFAISVVYGQVSGGNAVMGATGMIFSAVIFLLGLGFVMYSRLMTRRGVLR
;
A
#
# COMPACT_ATOMS: atom_id res chain seq x y z
N MET A 1 -20.73 -20.43 38.31
CA MET A 1 -20.70 -19.27 37.39
C MET A 1 -19.25 -18.87 37.21
N THR A 2 -18.63 -19.33 36.17
CA THR A 2 -17.25 -18.93 35.83
C THR A 2 -17.35 -17.67 34.99
N ASP A 3 -17.09 -16.55 35.66
CA ASP A 3 -16.90 -15.25 35.02
C ASP A 3 -15.65 -15.35 34.14
N THR A 4 -15.83 -15.62 32.87
CA THR A 4 -14.78 -15.48 31.86
C THR A 4 -14.50 -13.99 31.74
N MET A 5 -13.58 -13.48 32.57
CA MET A 5 -12.98 -12.17 32.38
C MET A 5 -12.48 -12.12 30.92
N LYS A 6 -13.20 -11.42 30.04
CA LYS A 6 -12.67 -10.98 28.77
C LYS A 6 -11.48 -10.10 29.09
N MET A 7 -10.29 -10.68 29.04
CA MET A 7 -9.05 -9.90 29.11
C MET A 7 -9.07 -8.93 27.93
N THR A 8 -9.42 -7.70 28.20
CA THR A 8 -9.30 -6.61 27.22
C THR A 8 -7.82 -6.37 27.05
N THR A 9 -7.25 -6.90 25.98
CA THR A 9 -5.87 -6.60 25.60
C THR A 9 -5.75 -5.09 25.40
N SER A 10 -4.89 -4.46 26.21
CA SER A 10 -4.61 -3.03 26.08
C SER A 10 -3.99 -2.77 24.70
N THR A 11 -4.41 -1.69 24.06
CA THR A 11 -3.85 -1.31 22.75
C THR A 11 -2.43 -0.81 22.95
N PRO A 12 -1.42 -1.47 22.35
CA PRO A 12 -0.05 -1.02 22.49
C PRO A 12 0.15 0.32 21.75
N TRP A 13 0.96 1.20 22.32
CA TRP A 13 1.24 2.53 21.76
C TRP A 13 1.80 2.47 20.32
N HIS A 14 2.61 1.45 20.02
CA HIS A 14 3.21 1.28 18.71
C HIS A 14 2.18 1.01 17.59
N LEU A 15 0.96 0.57 17.93
CA LEU A 15 -0.10 0.43 16.93
C LEU A 15 -0.47 1.79 16.31
N TRP A 16 -0.52 2.83 17.13
CA TRP A 16 -0.79 4.19 16.68
C TRP A 16 0.35 4.73 15.83
N ALA A 17 1.60 4.48 16.24
CA ALA A 17 2.77 4.89 15.48
C ALA A 17 2.82 4.21 14.11
N VAL A 18 2.67 2.89 14.06
CA VAL A 18 2.65 2.12 12.80
C VAL A 18 1.44 2.51 11.94
N GLY A 19 0.27 2.68 12.55
CA GLY A 19 -0.94 3.10 11.85
C GLY A 19 -0.79 4.46 11.18
N LEU A 20 -0.26 5.46 11.89
CA LEU A 20 -0.01 6.80 11.33
C LEU A 20 1.07 6.77 10.24
N LEU A 21 2.17 6.06 10.47
CA LEU A 21 3.22 5.90 9.44
C LEU A 21 2.67 5.22 8.19
N SER A 22 1.88 4.16 8.34
CA SER A 22 1.27 3.48 7.20
C SER A 22 0.27 4.37 6.47
N LEU A 23 -0.49 5.21 7.21
CA LEU A 23 -1.43 6.15 6.60
C LEU A 23 -0.71 7.24 5.80
N LEU A 24 0.36 7.81 6.35
CA LEU A 24 1.16 8.82 5.65
C LEU A 24 1.83 8.24 4.41
N TRP A 25 2.42 7.06 4.54
CA TRP A 25 3.09 6.39 3.42
C TRP A 25 2.12 6.03 2.29
N ASN A 26 1.03 5.34 2.61
CA ASN A 26 0.03 4.96 1.61
C ASN A 26 -0.77 6.18 1.12
N GLY A 27 -0.99 7.18 1.96
CA GLY A 27 -1.62 8.45 1.59
C GLY A 27 -0.81 9.21 0.54
N TYR A 28 0.53 9.19 0.63
CA TYR A 28 1.39 9.72 -0.42
C TYR A 28 1.21 8.95 -1.75
N GLY A 29 1.13 7.62 -1.69
CA GLY A 29 0.79 6.81 -2.87
C GLY A 29 -0.59 7.16 -3.45
N GLY A 30 -1.58 7.45 -2.60
CA GLY A 30 -2.90 7.93 -3.01
C GLY A 30 -2.84 9.30 -3.69
N TYR A 31 -2.03 10.20 -3.16
CA TYR A 31 -1.76 11.50 -3.80
C TYR A 31 -1.12 11.32 -5.18
N ASP A 32 -0.06 10.51 -5.29
CA ASP A 32 0.60 10.19 -6.56
C ASP A 32 -0.39 9.62 -7.59
N TYR A 33 -1.22 8.66 -7.17
CA TYR A 33 -2.26 8.09 -8.01
C TYR A 33 -3.23 9.14 -8.55
N VAL A 34 -3.78 9.98 -7.68
CA VAL A 34 -4.76 11.01 -8.08
C VAL A 34 -4.12 12.03 -9.02
N MET A 35 -2.91 12.50 -8.71
CA MET A 35 -2.21 13.48 -9.56
C MET A 35 -1.90 12.92 -10.96
N THR A 36 -1.54 11.64 -11.04
CA THR A 36 -1.27 10.97 -12.32
C THR A 36 -2.56 10.73 -13.09
N GLN A 37 -3.60 10.19 -12.46
CA GLN A 37 -4.88 9.90 -13.12
C GLN A 37 -5.64 11.16 -13.57
N THR A 38 -5.46 12.27 -12.87
CA THR A 38 -6.06 13.56 -13.26
C THR A 38 -5.21 14.36 -14.24
N ASN A 39 -4.09 13.79 -14.70
CA ASN A 39 -3.15 14.45 -15.62
C ASN A 39 -2.71 15.84 -15.12
N ASN A 40 -2.39 15.95 -13.82
CA ASN A 40 -1.96 17.21 -13.24
C ASN A 40 -0.62 17.66 -13.85
N ALA A 41 -0.64 18.71 -14.66
CA ALA A 41 0.51 19.15 -15.44
C ALA A 41 1.73 19.52 -14.56
N ALA A 42 1.50 20.16 -13.43
CA ALA A 42 2.57 20.57 -12.52
C ALA A 42 3.24 19.33 -11.85
N TYR A 43 2.44 18.33 -11.51
CA TYR A 43 2.94 17.09 -10.95
C TYR A 43 3.71 16.27 -11.98
N LEU A 44 3.12 16.08 -13.17
CA LEU A 44 3.71 15.30 -14.25
C LEU A 44 4.95 15.94 -14.85
N ALA A 45 5.19 17.24 -14.66
CA ALA A 45 6.43 17.90 -15.06
C ALA A 45 7.70 17.30 -14.40
N ASN A 46 7.53 16.59 -13.28
CA ASN A 46 8.64 15.91 -12.60
C ASN A 46 9.02 14.57 -13.26
N PHE A 47 8.23 14.07 -14.20
CA PHE A 47 8.48 12.82 -14.93
C PHE A 47 9.03 13.09 -16.33
N THR A 48 9.90 12.20 -16.81
CA THR A 48 10.37 12.25 -18.19
C THR A 48 9.24 11.96 -19.19
N ALA A 49 9.42 12.31 -20.44
CA ALA A 49 8.45 11.99 -21.49
C ALA A 49 8.21 10.47 -21.60
N ASP A 50 9.27 9.66 -21.49
CA ASP A 50 9.19 8.20 -21.54
C ASP A 50 8.43 7.61 -20.35
N GLN A 51 8.64 8.16 -19.15
CA GLN A 51 7.89 7.74 -17.95
C GLN A 51 6.40 8.03 -18.08
N ARG A 52 6.05 9.22 -18.57
CA ARG A 52 4.64 9.57 -18.83
C ARG A 52 4.02 8.67 -19.88
N ALA A 53 4.71 8.46 -21.00
CA ALA A 53 4.23 7.57 -22.06
C ALA A 53 4.05 6.12 -21.55
N TYR A 54 4.91 5.67 -20.62
CA TYR A 54 4.78 4.36 -20.01
C TYR A 54 3.51 4.26 -19.16
N PHE A 55 3.20 5.24 -18.30
CA PHE A 55 1.96 5.25 -17.52
C PHE A 55 0.72 5.34 -18.43
N ASP A 56 0.77 6.17 -19.46
CA ASP A 56 -0.33 6.33 -20.43
C ASP A 56 -0.59 5.03 -21.26
N SER A 57 0.40 4.14 -21.30
CA SER A 57 0.29 2.85 -22.01
C SER A 57 -0.39 1.75 -21.18
N PHE A 58 -0.76 2.02 -19.93
CA PHE A 58 -1.35 1.00 -19.06
C PHE A 58 -2.71 0.54 -19.60
N PRO A 59 -2.92 -0.77 -19.78
CA PRO A 59 -4.25 -1.29 -20.07
C PRO A 59 -5.17 -1.10 -18.84
N LEU A 60 -6.46 -1.01 -19.05
CA LEU A 60 -7.46 -0.75 -18.01
C LEU A 60 -7.35 -1.70 -16.81
N TRP A 61 -7.02 -2.97 -17.05
CA TRP A 61 -6.83 -3.94 -15.96
C TRP A 61 -5.62 -3.59 -15.08
N MET A 62 -4.55 -3.04 -15.68
CA MET A 62 -3.36 -2.62 -14.91
C MET A 62 -3.64 -1.36 -14.10
N GLU A 63 -4.42 -0.43 -14.63
CA GLU A 63 -4.90 0.74 -13.86
C GLU A 63 -5.75 0.31 -12.67
N ALA A 64 -6.62 -0.68 -12.85
CA ALA A 64 -7.41 -1.25 -11.75
C ALA A 64 -6.53 -1.93 -10.70
N VAL A 65 -5.50 -2.68 -11.11
CA VAL A 65 -4.52 -3.29 -10.19
C VAL A 65 -3.77 -2.20 -9.42
N TRP A 66 -3.33 -1.14 -10.08
CA TRP A 66 -2.68 0.00 -9.43
C TRP A 66 -3.61 0.66 -8.41
N ALA A 67 -4.86 0.91 -8.77
CA ALA A 67 -5.88 1.45 -7.85
C ALA A 67 -6.05 0.56 -6.61
N ILE A 68 -6.16 -0.76 -6.78
CA ILE A 68 -6.28 -1.71 -5.66
C ILE A 68 -5.03 -1.67 -4.77
N GLY A 69 -3.86 -1.60 -5.37
CA GLY A 69 -2.60 -1.49 -4.63
C GLY A 69 -2.56 -0.26 -3.73
N VAL A 70 -2.86 0.90 -4.30
CA VAL A 70 -2.82 2.19 -3.60
C VAL A 70 -3.93 2.30 -2.55
N TRP A 71 -5.19 2.16 -2.96
CA TRP A 71 -6.34 2.36 -2.08
C TRP A 71 -6.51 1.23 -1.07
N GLY A 72 -6.08 0.01 -1.41
CA GLY A 72 -5.98 -1.10 -0.46
C GLY A 72 -5.01 -0.80 0.68
N GLY A 73 -3.88 -0.16 0.39
CA GLY A 73 -2.92 0.29 1.39
C GLY A 73 -3.49 1.39 2.31
N VAL A 74 -4.14 2.39 1.74
CA VAL A 74 -4.83 3.45 2.50
C VAL A 74 -5.93 2.88 3.38
N LEU A 75 -6.78 2.01 2.82
CA LEU A 75 -7.84 1.33 3.57
C LEU A 75 -7.25 0.48 4.70
N GLY A 76 -6.17 -0.25 4.43
CA GLY A 76 -5.47 -1.05 5.43
C GLY A 76 -4.98 -0.20 6.61
N ALA A 77 -4.41 0.98 6.33
CA ALA A 77 -3.95 1.91 7.36
C ALA A 77 -5.10 2.46 8.21
N VAL A 78 -6.21 2.85 7.58
CA VAL A 78 -7.42 3.31 8.28
C VAL A 78 -8.00 2.20 9.16
N LEU A 79 -8.14 0.99 8.61
CA LEU A 79 -8.66 -0.16 9.35
C LEU A 79 -7.74 -0.56 10.52
N LEU A 80 -6.43 -0.41 10.36
CA LEU A 80 -5.45 -0.64 11.42
C LEU A 80 -5.67 0.35 12.58
N LEU A 81 -5.82 1.64 12.27
CA LEU A 81 -6.11 2.68 13.25
C LEU A 81 -7.48 2.49 13.93
N LEU A 82 -8.46 2.00 13.21
CA LEU A 82 -9.78 1.62 13.75
C LEU A 82 -9.76 0.29 14.51
N ARG A 83 -8.60 -0.37 14.58
CA ARG A 83 -8.39 -1.66 15.26
C ARG A 83 -9.23 -2.79 14.69
N MET A 84 -9.49 -2.75 13.39
CA MET A 84 -10.27 -3.77 12.69
C MET A 84 -9.37 -4.86 12.10
N LYS A 85 -9.72 -6.13 12.32
CA LYS A 85 -8.98 -7.29 11.77
C LYS A 85 -8.91 -7.31 10.24
N TRP A 86 -9.81 -6.62 9.56
CA TRP A 86 -9.82 -6.47 8.11
C TRP A 86 -8.62 -5.71 7.56
N ALA A 87 -7.87 -4.99 8.41
CA ALA A 87 -6.62 -4.33 8.02
C ALA A 87 -5.63 -5.30 7.36
N PHE A 88 -5.52 -6.53 7.90
CA PHE A 88 -4.68 -7.57 7.31
C PHE A 88 -5.06 -7.88 5.86
N HIS A 89 -6.35 -8.07 5.58
CA HIS A 89 -6.84 -8.41 4.24
C HIS A 89 -6.64 -7.24 3.26
N ALA A 90 -6.86 -6.01 3.71
CA ALA A 90 -6.65 -4.82 2.88
C ALA A 90 -5.17 -4.64 2.53
N PHE A 91 -4.26 -4.76 3.49
CA PHE A 91 -2.82 -4.70 3.22
C PHE A 91 -2.35 -5.87 2.35
N LEU A 92 -2.89 -7.07 2.56
CA LEU A 92 -2.54 -8.23 1.74
C LEU A 92 -2.98 -8.03 0.28
N ALA A 93 -4.20 -7.56 0.05
CA ALA A 93 -4.69 -7.25 -1.30
C ALA A 93 -3.83 -6.17 -1.97
N SER A 94 -3.46 -5.12 -1.23
CA SER A 94 -2.54 -4.07 -1.68
C SER A 94 -1.17 -4.65 -2.09
N LEU A 95 -0.59 -5.49 -1.26
CA LEU A 95 0.72 -6.11 -1.52
C LEU A 95 0.69 -7.03 -2.74
N ILE A 96 -0.37 -7.83 -2.89
CA ILE A 96 -0.56 -8.71 -4.06
C ILE A 96 -0.69 -7.87 -5.32
N ALA A 97 -1.50 -6.82 -5.31
CA ALA A 97 -1.66 -5.91 -6.44
C ALA A 97 -0.33 -5.23 -6.80
N PHE A 98 0.44 -4.82 -5.81
CA PHE A 98 1.78 -4.26 -6.03
C PHE A 98 2.74 -5.30 -6.64
N ALA A 99 2.73 -6.55 -6.15
CA ALA A 99 3.55 -7.62 -6.73
C ALA A 99 3.19 -7.88 -8.21
N ILE A 100 1.90 -7.84 -8.57
CA ILE A 100 1.45 -7.92 -9.96
C ILE A 100 2.01 -6.74 -10.77
N SER A 101 2.00 -5.53 -10.22
CA SER A 101 2.56 -4.34 -10.87
C SER A 101 4.06 -4.46 -11.11
N VAL A 102 4.80 -5.03 -10.17
CA VAL A 102 6.25 -5.29 -10.33
C VAL A 102 6.49 -6.29 -11.45
N VAL A 103 5.74 -7.39 -11.50
CA VAL A 103 5.85 -8.38 -12.59
C VAL A 103 5.49 -7.75 -13.93
N TYR A 104 4.43 -6.95 -13.98
CA TYR A 104 4.07 -6.21 -15.20
C TYR A 104 5.20 -5.29 -15.65
N GLY A 105 5.81 -4.53 -14.73
CA GLY A 105 6.96 -3.67 -15.03
C GLY A 105 8.15 -4.41 -15.64
N GLN A 106 8.38 -5.67 -15.21
CA GLN A 106 9.44 -6.51 -15.78
C GLN A 106 9.16 -6.88 -17.24
N VAL A 107 7.93 -7.28 -17.55
CA VAL A 107 7.58 -7.80 -18.90
C VAL A 107 7.23 -6.69 -19.89
N SER A 108 6.81 -5.51 -19.41
CA SER A 108 6.41 -4.36 -20.24
C SER A 108 7.53 -3.37 -20.51
N GLY A 109 8.75 -3.62 -19.99
CA GLY A 109 9.87 -2.70 -20.13
C GLY A 109 9.89 -1.54 -19.13
N GLY A 110 8.97 -1.52 -18.17
CA GLY A 110 8.86 -0.45 -17.17
C GLY A 110 10.13 -0.27 -16.34
N ASN A 111 10.85 -1.34 -16.05
CA ASN A 111 12.11 -1.25 -15.30
C ASN A 111 13.21 -0.50 -16.05
N ALA A 112 13.26 -0.62 -17.38
CA ALA A 112 14.19 0.15 -18.20
C ALA A 112 13.84 1.65 -18.17
N VAL A 113 12.56 1.97 -18.19
CA VAL A 113 12.05 3.35 -18.15
C VAL A 113 12.26 3.99 -16.77
N MET A 114 12.01 3.24 -15.69
CA MET A 114 12.13 3.74 -14.32
C MET A 114 13.57 3.73 -13.80
N GLY A 115 14.44 2.91 -14.37
CA GLY A 115 15.85 2.79 -14.01
C GLY A 115 16.09 2.23 -12.60
N ALA A 116 17.35 2.31 -12.15
CA ALA A 116 17.76 1.78 -10.84
C ALA A 116 17.02 2.43 -9.66
N THR A 117 16.77 3.72 -9.72
CA THR A 117 16.03 4.45 -8.68
C THR A 117 14.61 3.92 -8.52
N GLY A 118 13.91 3.67 -9.63
CA GLY A 118 12.57 3.09 -9.60
C GLY A 118 12.56 1.67 -9.04
N MET A 119 13.56 0.86 -9.36
CA MET A 119 13.69 -0.50 -8.82
C MET A 119 13.94 -0.49 -7.31
N ILE A 120 14.83 0.38 -6.82
CA ILE A 120 15.09 0.54 -5.38
C ILE A 120 13.82 0.99 -4.67
N PHE A 121 13.10 1.97 -5.22
CA PHE A 121 11.87 2.46 -4.64
C PHE A 121 10.79 1.37 -4.60
N SER A 122 10.67 0.55 -5.65
CA SER A 122 9.77 -0.61 -5.67
C SER A 122 10.12 -1.65 -4.61
N ALA A 123 11.41 -1.90 -4.36
CA ALA A 123 11.85 -2.78 -3.28
C ALA A 123 11.46 -2.23 -1.90
N VAL A 124 11.61 -0.93 -1.68
CA VAL A 124 11.19 -0.26 -0.44
C VAL A 124 9.68 -0.38 -0.23
N ILE A 125 8.87 -0.13 -1.28
CA ILE A 125 7.41 -0.27 -1.21
C ILE A 125 7.03 -1.71 -0.84
N PHE A 126 7.66 -2.70 -1.48
CA PHE A 126 7.38 -4.12 -1.22
C PHE A 126 7.71 -4.51 0.22
N LEU A 127 8.88 -4.10 0.73
CA LEU A 127 9.31 -4.42 2.09
C LEU A 127 8.41 -3.75 3.14
N LEU A 128 8.03 -2.50 2.95
CA LEU A 128 7.09 -1.81 3.84
C LEU A 128 5.70 -2.45 3.78
N GLY A 129 5.21 -2.79 2.59
CA GLY A 129 3.95 -3.50 2.41
C GLY A 129 3.93 -4.84 3.13
N LEU A 130 5.00 -5.62 3.00
CA LEU A 130 5.18 -6.87 3.72
C LEU A 130 5.19 -6.65 5.24
N GLY A 131 5.89 -5.62 5.71
CA GLY A 131 5.92 -5.23 7.11
C GLY A 131 4.52 -4.91 7.65
N PHE A 132 3.70 -4.17 6.92
CA PHE A 132 2.33 -3.84 7.32
C PHE A 132 1.43 -5.08 7.35
N VAL A 133 1.56 -5.99 6.38
CA VAL A 133 0.84 -7.28 6.37
C VAL A 133 1.22 -8.11 7.60
N MET A 134 2.50 -8.27 7.86
CA MET A 134 2.97 -9.06 9.01
C MET A 134 2.56 -8.44 10.34
N TYR A 135 2.67 -7.12 10.46
CA TYR A 135 2.29 -6.38 11.65
C TYR A 135 0.80 -6.52 11.95
N SER A 136 -0.06 -6.27 10.95
CA SER A 136 -1.51 -6.40 11.11
C SER A 136 -1.94 -7.82 11.48
N ARG A 137 -1.29 -8.84 10.88
CA ARG A 137 -1.50 -10.24 11.25
C ARG A 137 -1.12 -10.52 12.70
N LEU A 138 0.03 -10.01 13.14
CA LEU A 138 0.50 -10.16 14.53
C LEU A 138 -0.48 -9.52 15.50
N MET A 139 -0.95 -8.30 15.22
CA MET A 139 -1.91 -7.58 16.07
C MET A 139 -3.27 -8.29 16.11
N THR A 140 -3.70 -8.90 15.00
CA THR A 140 -4.90 -9.74 14.98
C THR A 140 -4.73 -10.97 15.87
N ARG A 141 -3.61 -11.68 15.76
CA ARG A 141 -3.32 -12.86 16.59
C ARG A 141 -3.24 -12.54 18.10
N ARG A 142 -2.78 -11.34 18.43
CA ARG A 142 -2.73 -10.85 19.82
C ARG A 142 -4.08 -10.34 20.34
N GLY A 143 -5.15 -10.39 19.54
CA GLY A 143 -6.46 -9.90 19.90
C GLY A 143 -6.58 -8.37 20.04
N VAL A 144 -5.57 -7.63 19.54
CA VAL A 144 -5.58 -6.16 19.51
C VAL A 144 -6.52 -5.65 18.42
N LEU A 145 -6.51 -6.30 17.25
CA LEU A 145 -7.47 -6.03 16.17
C LEU A 145 -8.66 -6.98 16.31
N ARG A 146 -9.88 -6.44 16.13
CA ARG A 146 -11.15 -7.15 16.34
C ARG A 146 -11.99 -7.18 15.09
#